data_80ffe120196be327e2fede527197520f
#
_entry.id   80ffe120196be327e2fede527197520f
#
_cell.length_a   1.000
_cell.length_b   1.000
_cell.length_c   1.000
_cell.angle_alpha   90.00
_cell.angle_beta   90.00
_cell.angle_gamma   90.00
#
_symmetry.space_group_name_H-M   'P 1'
#
loop_
_entity.id
_entity.type
_entity.pdbx_description
1 polymer ?
#
loop_
_entity_poly.entity_id
_entity_poly.type
_entity_poly.pdbx_seq_one_letter_code
_entity_poly.pdbx_strand_id
1 'polypeptide(L)'
;MKTYMASPATIERKWYVVDATDMTLGRLASEIANVLRGKKKPIYTPHIDTGDYVIVVNAEKVKVTGKKLDQKIYYHHSDYVGGMKETTLKEMLAKHPERVIEFAVKGMLPKGPLGRQCFRKLFVYAGSEHNHAAQKPEVISAI
;
A
#
# COMPACT_ATOMS: atom_id res chain seq x y z
N MET A 1 31.86 11.85 15.59
CA MET A 1 31.05 11.45 14.42
C MET A 1 29.58 11.55 14.78
N LYS A 2 28.79 12.30 14.02
CA LYS A 2 27.35 12.43 14.27
C LYS A 2 26.55 11.61 13.26
N THR A 3 25.60 10.83 13.74
CA THR A 3 24.64 10.13 12.87
C THR A 3 23.66 11.13 12.28
N TYR A 4 23.37 11.00 10.98
CA TYR A 4 22.35 11.81 10.34
C TYR A 4 20.96 11.43 10.85
N MET A 5 20.18 12.44 11.20
CA MET A 5 18.76 12.28 11.55
C MET A 5 17.93 13.19 10.66
N ALA A 6 16.95 12.62 9.98
CA ALA A 6 16.05 13.38 9.13
C ALA A 6 15.18 14.33 9.98
N SER A 7 14.84 15.48 9.39
CA SER A 7 13.89 16.42 9.97
C SER A 7 12.66 16.51 9.05
N PRO A 8 11.44 16.62 9.58
CA PRO A 8 10.23 16.80 8.75
C PRO A 8 10.30 17.98 7.79
N ALA A 9 11.06 19.03 8.17
CA ALA A 9 11.23 20.22 7.34
C ALA A 9 12.18 20.03 6.15
N THR A 10 13.08 19.04 6.20
CA THR A 10 14.12 18.81 5.19
C THR A 10 13.82 17.63 4.26
N ILE A 11 12.74 16.91 4.51
CA ILE A 11 12.37 15.72 3.73
C ILE A 11 11.64 16.14 2.46
N GLU A 12 12.21 15.83 1.31
CA GLU A 12 11.54 15.94 0.01
C GLU A 12 10.77 14.65 -0.29
N ARG A 13 9.49 14.78 -0.63
CA ARG A 13 8.61 13.66 -0.97
C ARG A 13 8.28 13.71 -2.45
N LYS A 14 8.45 12.57 -3.10
CA LYS A 14 8.08 12.37 -4.50
C LYS A 14 6.77 11.60 -4.60
N TRP A 15 6.17 11.66 -5.77
CA TRP A 15 4.98 10.91 -6.13
C TRP A 15 5.32 9.85 -7.15
N TYR A 16 4.86 8.64 -6.92
CA TYR A 16 5.12 7.50 -7.79
C TYR A 16 3.83 6.81 -8.20
N VAL A 17 3.76 6.37 -9.46
CA VAL A 17 2.69 5.52 -9.98
C VAL A 17 3.23 4.12 -10.20
N VAL A 18 2.48 3.13 -9.74
CA VAL A 18 2.77 1.71 -9.90
C VAL A 18 1.58 1.04 -10.58
N ASP A 19 1.81 0.29 -11.63
CA ASP A 19 0.79 -0.53 -12.26
C ASP A 19 0.76 -1.92 -11.62
N ALA A 20 -0.41 -2.33 -11.11
CA ALA A 20 -0.62 -3.61 -10.45
C ALA A 20 -0.94 -4.76 -11.42
N THR A 21 -1.05 -4.47 -12.74
CA THR A 21 -1.41 -5.48 -13.74
C THR A 21 -0.43 -6.65 -13.72
N ASP A 22 -0.96 -7.87 -13.56
CA ASP A 22 -0.20 -9.13 -13.51
C ASP A 22 0.88 -9.22 -12.40
N MET A 23 0.91 -8.25 -11.49
CA MET A 23 1.84 -8.25 -10.35
C MET A 23 1.32 -9.17 -9.24
N THR A 24 2.22 -9.93 -8.63
CA THR A 24 1.88 -10.76 -7.46
C THR A 24 1.59 -9.87 -6.26
N LEU A 25 0.41 -10.00 -5.66
CA LEU A 25 -0.07 -9.15 -4.57
C LEU A 25 0.94 -8.97 -3.42
N GLY A 26 1.51 -10.05 -2.91
CA GLY A 26 2.44 -9.98 -1.77
C GLY A 26 3.74 -9.24 -2.10
N ARG A 27 4.33 -9.50 -3.27
CA ARG A 27 5.56 -8.83 -3.73
C ARG A 27 5.32 -7.35 -4.01
N LEU A 28 4.23 -7.04 -4.69
CA LEU A 28 3.79 -5.66 -4.93
C LEU A 28 3.63 -4.90 -3.61
N ALA A 29 2.89 -5.47 -2.67
CA ALA A 29 2.65 -4.85 -1.37
C ALA A 29 3.93 -4.60 -0.56
N SER A 30 4.90 -5.52 -0.59
CA SER A 30 6.18 -5.35 0.11
C SER A 30 7.01 -4.20 -0.46
N GLU A 31 7.05 -4.04 -1.78
CA GLU A 31 7.75 -2.93 -2.43
C GLU A 31 7.07 -1.59 -2.15
N ILE A 32 5.74 -1.54 -2.25
CA ILE A 32 4.98 -0.34 -1.89
C ILE A 32 5.24 0.05 -0.43
N ALA A 33 5.23 -0.90 0.49
CA ALA A 33 5.51 -0.64 1.91
C ALA A 33 6.93 -0.10 2.14
N ASN A 34 7.93 -0.59 1.41
CA ASN A 34 9.30 -0.08 1.46
C ASN A 34 9.39 1.37 0.99
N VAL A 35 8.70 1.73 -0.09
CA VAL A 35 8.64 3.12 -0.59
C VAL A 35 7.91 4.04 0.40
N LEU A 36 6.77 3.61 0.93
CA LEU A 36 5.99 4.38 1.91
C LEU A 36 6.75 4.65 3.22
N ARG A 37 7.58 3.72 3.66
CA ARG A 37 8.46 3.89 4.83
C ARG A 37 9.74 4.69 4.54
N GLY A 38 10.10 4.83 3.27
CA GLY A 38 11.33 5.49 2.86
C GLY A 38 12.59 4.65 3.02
N LYS A 39 12.49 3.33 3.13
CA LYS A 39 13.64 2.43 3.31
C LYS A 39 14.64 2.48 2.15
N LYS A 40 14.20 2.85 0.95
CA LYS A 40 15.06 2.99 -0.23
C LYS A 40 15.86 4.29 -0.24
N LYS A 41 15.57 5.23 0.65
CA LYS A 41 16.27 6.51 0.74
C LYS A 41 17.46 6.43 1.70
N PRO A 42 18.61 7.06 1.38
CA PRO A 42 19.75 7.12 2.30
C PRO A 42 19.44 7.92 3.59
N ILE A 43 18.45 8.80 3.55
CA ILE A 43 18.00 9.60 4.71
C ILE A 43 17.04 8.84 5.65
N TYR A 44 16.80 7.56 5.41
CA TYR A 44 15.87 6.77 6.22
C TYR A 44 16.16 6.87 7.72
N THR A 45 15.15 7.29 8.48
CA THR A 45 15.20 7.39 9.94
C THR A 45 13.98 6.67 10.51
N PRO A 46 14.16 5.67 11.39
CA PRO A 46 13.05 4.79 11.82
C PRO A 46 11.88 5.48 12.51
N HIS A 47 12.14 6.57 13.24
CA HIS A 47 11.10 7.29 14.01
C HIS A 47 10.45 8.45 13.27
N ILE A 48 10.89 8.74 12.04
CA ILE A 48 10.37 9.82 11.20
C ILE A 48 9.85 9.24 9.89
N ASP A 49 8.75 9.80 9.38
CA ASP A 49 8.19 9.44 8.08
C ASP A 49 9.02 10.08 6.96
N THR A 50 9.95 9.31 6.39
CA THR A 50 10.82 9.71 5.27
C THR A 50 10.33 9.22 3.91
N GLY A 51 9.20 8.52 3.87
CA GLY A 51 8.68 7.86 2.66
C GLY A 51 8.03 8.82 1.67
N ASP A 52 7.73 8.26 0.50
CA ASP A 52 7.11 8.95 -0.63
C ASP A 52 5.64 8.58 -0.78
N TYR A 53 4.93 9.32 -1.63
CA TYR A 53 3.56 9.02 -2.03
C TYR A 53 3.54 7.96 -3.12
N VAL A 54 2.62 7.00 -3.00
CA VAL A 54 2.46 5.92 -3.99
C VAL A 54 1.01 5.88 -4.47
N ILE A 55 0.85 5.88 -5.78
CA ILE A 55 -0.42 5.69 -6.47
C ILE A 55 -0.36 4.32 -7.13
N VAL A 56 -1.32 3.46 -6.84
CA VAL A 56 -1.46 2.15 -7.47
C VAL A 56 -2.65 2.17 -8.40
N VAL A 57 -2.44 1.79 -9.64
CA VAL A 57 -3.50 1.69 -10.66
C VAL A 57 -3.73 0.23 -11.06
N ASN A 58 -4.87 -0.05 -11.69
CA ASN A 58 -5.27 -1.39 -12.11
C ASN A 58 -5.33 -2.42 -10.97
N ALA A 59 -5.80 -2.02 -9.79
CA ALA A 59 -5.89 -2.91 -8.64
C ALA A 59 -6.74 -4.17 -8.89
N GLU A 60 -7.71 -4.11 -9.78
CA GLU A 60 -8.55 -5.25 -10.20
C GLU A 60 -7.77 -6.36 -10.91
N LYS A 61 -6.63 -6.03 -11.53
CA LYS A 61 -5.80 -6.94 -12.32
C LYS A 61 -4.64 -7.55 -11.53
N VAL A 62 -4.62 -7.36 -10.23
CA VAL A 62 -3.59 -7.95 -9.37
C VAL A 62 -3.67 -9.48 -9.38
N LYS A 63 -2.51 -10.13 -9.38
CA LYS A 63 -2.40 -11.59 -9.46
C LYS A 63 -2.16 -12.21 -8.09
N VAL A 64 -2.79 -13.33 -7.85
CA VAL A 64 -2.54 -14.17 -6.67
C VAL A 64 -2.22 -15.58 -7.09
N THR A 65 -1.43 -16.28 -6.29
CA THR A 65 -0.97 -17.64 -6.58
C THR A 65 -1.81 -18.71 -5.86
N GLY A 66 -1.82 -19.91 -6.41
CA GLY A 66 -2.52 -21.05 -5.81
C GLY A 66 -4.04 -20.86 -5.73
N LYS A 67 -4.66 -21.42 -4.70
CA LYS A 67 -6.11 -21.37 -4.48
C LYS A 67 -6.57 -20.20 -3.61
N LYS A 68 -5.78 -19.14 -3.49
CA LYS A 68 -6.08 -18.00 -2.61
C LYS A 68 -7.35 -17.25 -2.97
N LEU A 69 -7.74 -17.25 -4.24
CA LEU A 69 -8.99 -16.61 -4.68
C LEU A 69 -10.21 -17.13 -3.92
N ASP A 70 -10.27 -18.46 -3.69
CA ASP A 70 -11.40 -19.10 -3.02
C ASP A 70 -11.17 -19.34 -1.52
N GLN A 71 -9.91 -19.53 -1.10
CA GLN A 71 -9.57 -19.93 0.24
C GLN A 71 -9.18 -18.77 1.17
N LYS A 72 -8.69 -17.65 0.63
CA LYS A 72 -8.35 -16.50 1.46
C LYS A 72 -9.61 -15.78 1.89
N ILE A 73 -9.81 -15.64 3.20
CA ILE A 73 -10.98 -15.01 3.80
C ILE A 73 -10.54 -13.76 4.57
N TYR A 74 -11.26 -12.66 4.34
CA TYR A 74 -11.16 -11.43 5.11
C TYR A 74 -12.26 -11.39 6.17
N TYR A 75 -11.86 -11.21 7.43
CA TYR A 75 -12.77 -11.17 8.56
C TYR A 75 -13.03 -9.73 9.00
N HIS A 76 -14.27 -9.42 9.27
CA HIS A 76 -14.70 -8.16 9.86
C HIS A 76 -15.72 -8.42 10.95
N HIS A 77 -15.54 -7.80 12.11
CA HIS A 77 -16.46 -7.94 13.26
C HIS A 77 -17.26 -6.66 13.47
N SER A 78 -18.56 -6.77 13.65
CA SER A 78 -19.47 -5.63 13.84
C SER A 78 -19.60 -5.15 15.30
N ASP A 79 -18.79 -5.70 16.21
CA ASP A 79 -18.82 -5.46 17.67
C ASP A 79 -20.08 -5.96 18.40
N TYR A 80 -20.92 -6.73 17.72
CA TYR A 80 -22.04 -7.45 18.32
C TYR A 80 -21.75 -8.95 18.44
N VAL A 81 -22.38 -9.62 19.40
CA VAL A 81 -22.28 -11.09 19.55
C VAL A 81 -22.72 -11.77 18.26
N GLY A 82 -21.89 -12.68 17.73
CA GLY A 82 -22.14 -13.34 16.45
C GLY A 82 -21.99 -12.46 15.22
N GLY A 83 -21.41 -11.26 15.37
CA GLY A 83 -21.24 -10.28 14.28
C GLY A 83 -20.02 -10.47 13.37
N MET A 84 -19.39 -11.64 13.36
CA MET A 84 -18.26 -11.93 12.47
C MET A 84 -18.74 -12.06 11.02
N LYS A 85 -18.18 -11.25 10.13
CA LYS A 85 -18.46 -11.29 8.70
C LYS A 85 -17.24 -11.81 7.96
N GLU A 86 -17.46 -12.67 7.00
CA GLU A 86 -16.44 -13.29 6.17
C GLU A 86 -16.64 -12.87 4.71
N THR A 87 -15.54 -12.52 4.04
CA THR A 87 -15.54 -12.18 2.62
C THR A 87 -14.36 -12.87 1.95
N THR A 88 -14.60 -13.62 0.90
CA THR A 88 -13.54 -14.28 0.14
C THR A 88 -12.75 -13.25 -0.68
N LEU A 89 -11.51 -13.60 -1.04
CA LEU A 89 -10.69 -12.73 -1.90
C LEU A 89 -11.38 -12.45 -3.24
N LYS A 90 -12.04 -13.46 -3.81
CA LYS A 90 -12.80 -13.33 -5.06
C LYS A 90 -13.92 -12.29 -4.96
N GLU A 91 -14.69 -12.32 -3.88
CA GLU A 91 -15.76 -11.34 -3.63
C GLU A 91 -15.18 -9.93 -3.35
N MET A 92 -14.07 -9.85 -2.64
CA MET A 92 -13.40 -8.59 -2.36
C MET A 92 -12.88 -7.93 -3.64
N LEU A 93 -12.25 -8.69 -4.53
CA LEU A 93 -11.80 -8.20 -5.84
C LEU A 93 -12.96 -7.74 -6.73
N ALA A 94 -14.11 -8.41 -6.66
CA ALA A 94 -15.28 -8.04 -7.44
C ALA A 94 -15.96 -6.75 -6.94
N LYS A 95 -16.00 -6.54 -5.63
CA LYS A 95 -16.71 -5.41 -5.01
C LYS A 95 -15.81 -4.21 -4.72
N HIS A 96 -14.63 -4.45 -4.16
CA HIS A 96 -13.70 -3.44 -3.67
C HIS A 96 -12.25 -3.86 -3.91
N PRO A 97 -11.76 -3.88 -5.16
CA PRO A 97 -10.41 -4.34 -5.47
C PRO A 97 -9.31 -3.51 -4.79
N GLU A 98 -9.58 -2.22 -4.53
CA GLU A 98 -8.64 -1.34 -3.85
C GLU A 98 -8.28 -1.85 -2.46
N ARG A 99 -9.27 -2.38 -1.71
CA ARG A 99 -9.07 -2.86 -0.34
C ARG A 99 -8.13 -4.05 -0.25
N VAL A 100 -8.05 -4.86 -1.30
CA VAL A 100 -7.13 -6.01 -1.33
C VAL A 100 -5.68 -5.55 -1.18
N ILE A 101 -5.28 -4.55 -1.96
CA ILE A 101 -3.94 -3.96 -1.90
C ILE A 101 -3.76 -3.17 -0.60
N GLU A 102 -4.73 -2.37 -0.21
CA GLU A 102 -4.69 -1.60 1.03
C GLU A 102 -4.46 -2.47 2.26
N PHE A 103 -5.18 -3.58 2.41
CA PHE A 103 -5.01 -4.50 3.53
C PHE A 103 -3.65 -5.20 3.51
N ALA A 104 -3.17 -5.59 2.33
CA ALA A 104 -1.85 -6.19 2.18
C ALA A 104 -0.73 -5.21 2.61
N VAL A 105 -0.77 -3.98 2.14
CA VAL A 105 0.21 -2.95 2.50
C VAL A 105 0.10 -2.55 3.97
N LYS A 106 -1.11 -2.34 4.48
CA LYS A 106 -1.35 -1.99 5.88
C LYS A 106 -0.79 -3.04 6.84
N GLY A 107 -0.90 -4.33 6.49
CA GLY A 107 -0.32 -5.42 7.26
C GLY A 107 1.22 -5.41 7.31
N MET A 108 1.86 -4.83 6.29
CA MET A 108 3.32 -4.73 6.16
C MET A 108 3.90 -3.43 6.72
N LEU A 109 3.08 -2.44 7.01
CA LEU A 109 3.49 -1.19 7.63
C LEU A 109 3.61 -1.33 9.15
N PRO A 110 4.40 -0.47 9.83
CA PRO A 110 4.46 -0.44 11.29
C PRO A 110 3.09 -0.25 11.92
N LYS A 111 2.91 -0.80 13.10
CA LYS A 111 1.72 -0.53 13.92
C LYS A 111 1.91 0.77 14.70
N GLY A 112 0.86 1.57 14.83
CA GLY A 112 0.90 2.80 15.59
C GLY A 112 0.79 4.07 14.74
N PRO A 113 1.04 5.26 15.33
CA PRO A 113 0.81 6.55 14.66
C PRO A 113 1.67 6.74 13.40
N LEU A 114 2.94 6.35 13.44
CA LEU A 114 3.85 6.48 12.29
C LEU A 114 3.40 5.60 11.12
N GLY A 115 2.99 4.37 11.37
CA GLY A 115 2.46 3.48 10.34
C GLY A 115 1.18 4.01 9.71
N ARG A 116 0.30 4.64 10.49
CA ARG A 116 -0.90 5.31 9.97
C ARG A 116 -0.56 6.52 9.09
N GLN A 117 0.47 7.30 9.44
CA GLN A 117 0.95 8.39 8.59
C GLN A 117 1.51 7.87 7.25
N CYS A 118 2.29 6.79 7.28
CA CYS A 118 2.78 6.14 6.07
C CYS A 118 1.64 5.64 5.19
N PHE A 119 0.63 5.02 5.79
CA PHE A 119 -0.53 4.49 5.06
C PHE A 119 -1.36 5.58 4.37
N ARG A 120 -1.45 6.78 4.93
CA ARG A 120 -2.15 7.92 4.30
C ARG A 120 -1.54 8.39 2.99
N LYS A 121 -0.31 8.01 2.70
CA LYS A 121 0.40 8.33 1.45
C LYS A 121 0.15 7.31 0.34
N LEU A 122 -0.64 6.28 0.61
CA LEU A 122 -1.06 5.27 -0.37
C LEU A 122 -2.41 5.64 -0.98
N PHE A 123 -2.47 5.65 -2.30
CA PHE A 123 -3.69 5.86 -3.09
C PHE A 123 -3.85 4.68 -4.04
N VAL A 124 -4.97 3.99 -3.97
CA VAL A 124 -5.24 2.80 -4.79
C VAL A 124 -6.46 3.04 -5.65
N TYR A 125 -6.34 2.74 -6.92
CA TYR A 125 -7.41 2.86 -7.92
C TYR A 125 -7.65 1.53 -8.62
N ALA A 126 -8.92 1.17 -8.79
CA ALA A 126 -9.31 -0.07 -9.48
C ALA A 126 -8.94 -0.05 -10.95
N GLY A 127 -9.19 1.07 -11.63
CA GLY A 127 -8.90 1.28 -13.05
C GLY A 127 -7.52 1.85 -13.33
N SER A 128 -7.32 2.28 -14.57
CA SER A 128 -6.05 2.85 -15.04
C SER A 128 -5.90 4.36 -14.77
N GLU A 129 -6.99 5.03 -14.41
CA GLU A 129 -7.02 6.47 -14.20
C GLU A 129 -6.84 6.84 -12.73
N HIS A 130 -6.16 7.96 -12.48
CA HIS A 130 -5.99 8.53 -11.14
C HIS A 130 -6.15 10.05 -11.16
N ASN A 131 -6.46 10.65 -10.02
CA ASN A 131 -6.75 12.09 -9.90
C ASN A 131 -5.52 12.94 -9.53
N HIS A 132 -4.31 12.43 -9.67
CA HIS A 132 -3.08 13.04 -9.19
C HIS A 132 -2.15 13.56 -10.30
N ALA A 133 -2.73 13.99 -11.44
CA ALA A 133 -1.95 14.51 -12.57
C ALA A 133 -1.17 15.80 -12.22
N ALA A 134 -1.73 16.63 -11.34
CA ALA A 134 -1.10 17.88 -10.91
C ALA A 134 0.22 17.67 -10.15
N GLN A 135 0.37 16.55 -9.44
CA GLN A 135 1.58 16.19 -8.71
C GLN A 135 2.71 15.63 -9.60
N LYS A 136 2.45 15.43 -10.90
CA LYS A 136 3.41 14.89 -11.88
C LYS A 136 4.13 13.63 -11.38
N PRO A 137 3.37 12.56 -11.07
CA PRO A 137 3.96 11.35 -10.52
C PRO A 137 4.90 10.65 -11.52
N GLU A 138 5.99 10.12 -11.01
CA GLU A 138 6.95 9.32 -11.79
C GLU A 138 6.46 7.85 -11.84
N VAL A 139 6.54 7.23 -13.01
CA VAL A 139 6.20 5.80 -13.15
C VAL A 139 7.36 4.95 -12.64
N ILE A 140 7.08 4.06 -11.68
CA ILE A 140 8.04 3.05 -11.23
C ILE A 140 7.56 1.68 -11.68
N SER A 141 8.43 0.90 -12.31
CA SER A 141 8.24 -0.54 -12.36
C SER A 141 8.56 -1.10 -10.97
N ALA A 142 7.54 -1.51 -10.23
CA ALA A 142 7.74 -2.23 -9.00
C ALA A 142 8.24 -3.64 -9.35
N ILE A 143 9.54 -3.84 -9.28
CA ILE A 143 10.17 -5.16 -9.36
C ILE A 143 10.28 -5.73 -10.76
#